data_5f4fa3758e164fc0e86d69cc97a21d60
#
_entry.id   5f4fa3758e164fc0e86d69cc97a21d60
#
_cell.length_a   1.000
_cell.length_b   1.000
_cell.length_c   1.000
_cell.angle_alpha   90.00
_cell.angle_beta   90.00
_cell.angle_gamma   90.00
#
_symmetry.space_group_name_H-M   'P 1'
#
loop_
_entity.id
_entity.type
_entity.pdbx_description
1 polymer ?
#
loop_
_entity_poly.entity_id
_entity_poly.type
_entity_poly.pdbx_seq_one_letter_code
_entity_poly.pdbx_strand_id
1 'polypeptide(L)'
;ACEALAKAVGMDHTPRRIEGYDISNTQGVLSVASMVVAIDGEAARKEYRIFRIKTVEGANDFASMNEVLTRRLTRAKQEREALAEADKLPEDGRGLSGFADLPDLILIDGGPQQLRFAREAMLKVGYDIPIFGLAKRLEEIFLPDREESILLDRKSPALHLIQREIG
;
A
#
# COMPACT_ATOMS: atom_id res chain seq x y z
N ALA A 1 17.05 3.61 -5.37
CA ALA A 1 15.84 2.86 -5.76
C ALA A 1 14.57 3.66 -5.52
N CYS A 2 14.41 4.23 -4.32
CA CYS A 2 13.21 5.02 -4.01
C CYS A 2 13.12 6.30 -4.85
N GLU A 3 14.26 6.92 -5.14
CA GLU A 3 14.29 8.12 -5.99
C GLU A 3 13.81 7.80 -7.41
N ALA A 4 14.25 6.66 -7.95
CA ALA A 4 13.84 6.24 -9.29
C ALA A 4 12.34 5.92 -9.33
N LEU A 5 11.82 5.29 -8.28
CA LEU A 5 10.38 5.00 -8.18
C LEU A 5 9.57 6.28 -8.08
N ALA A 6 9.98 7.22 -7.22
CA ALA A 6 9.31 8.50 -7.07
C ALA A 6 9.23 9.23 -8.40
N LYS A 7 10.33 9.27 -9.15
CA LYS A 7 10.39 9.90 -10.46
C LYS A 7 9.47 9.21 -11.47
N ALA A 8 9.44 7.88 -11.46
CA ALA A 8 8.64 7.10 -12.39
C ALA A 8 7.13 7.33 -12.18
N VAL A 9 6.69 7.55 -10.95
CA VAL A 9 5.27 7.77 -10.62
C VAL A 9 4.90 9.24 -10.44
N GLY A 10 5.84 10.15 -10.70
CA GLY A 10 5.58 11.58 -10.67
C GLY A 10 5.53 12.21 -9.29
N MET A 11 6.14 11.58 -8.29
CA MET A 11 6.26 12.15 -6.96
C MET A 11 7.38 13.19 -6.93
N ASP A 12 7.17 14.25 -6.17
CA ASP A 12 8.14 15.34 -6.03
C ASP A 12 9.14 15.11 -4.90
N HIS A 13 8.99 14.02 -4.15
CA HIS A 13 9.89 13.65 -3.06
C HIS A 13 10.06 12.13 -3.00
N THR A 14 11.15 11.68 -2.39
CA THR A 14 11.42 10.25 -2.23
C THR A 14 10.59 9.69 -1.07
N PRO A 15 9.78 8.65 -1.30
CA PRO A 15 9.01 8.05 -0.21
C PRO A 15 9.92 7.33 0.79
N ARG A 16 9.71 7.60 2.07
CA ARG A 16 10.43 6.90 3.14
C ARG A 16 9.81 5.53 3.39
N ARG A 17 8.48 5.47 3.61
CA ARG A 17 7.77 4.23 3.89
C ARG A 17 6.85 3.88 2.73
N ILE A 18 7.06 2.71 2.17
CA ILE A 18 6.24 2.16 1.08
C ILE A 18 5.55 0.92 1.61
N GLU A 19 4.23 0.82 1.41
CA GLU A 19 3.47 -0.38 1.74
C GLU A 19 2.93 -1.01 0.47
N GLY A 20 3.12 -2.31 0.33
CA GLY A 20 2.58 -3.08 -0.78
C GLY A 20 1.56 -4.09 -0.29
N TYR A 21 0.47 -4.25 -1.03
CA TYR A 21 -0.65 -5.12 -0.65
C TYR A 21 -0.96 -6.13 -1.74
N ASP A 22 -1.16 -7.38 -1.32
CA ASP A 22 -1.48 -8.49 -2.20
C ASP A 22 -2.57 -9.35 -1.55
N ILE A 23 -3.52 -9.82 -2.35
CA ILE A 23 -4.58 -10.72 -1.90
C ILE A 23 -4.26 -12.14 -2.36
N SER A 24 -4.28 -13.07 -1.43
CA SER A 24 -4.11 -14.50 -1.71
C SER A 24 -5.37 -15.26 -1.32
N ASN A 25 -5.86 -16.08 -2.23
CA ASN A 25 -7.00 -16.96 -2.01
C ASN A 25 -6.50 -18.39 -1.93
N THR A 26 -6.67 -19.03 -0.77
CA THR A 26 -6.29 -20.43 -0.60
C THR A 26 -7.52 -21.33 -0.81
N GLN A 27 -7.65 -21.87 -2.01
CA GLN A 27 -8.62 -22.91 -2.37
C GLN A 27 -10.04 -22.70 -1.83
N GLY A 28 -10.53 -21.46 -1.92
CA GLY A 28 -11.92 -21.14 -1.61
C GLY A 28 -12.30 -21.11 -0.14
N VAL A 29 -11.35 -21.27 0.78
CA VAL A 29 -11.67 -21.32 2.21
C VAL A 29 -11.47 -19.99 2.90
N LEU A 30 -10.31 -19.35 2.71
CA LEU A 30 -10.00 -18.07 3.35
C LEU A 30 -9.16 -17.20 2.45
N SER A 31 -9.54 -15.93 2.35
CA SER A 31 -8.70 -14.93 1.71
C SER A 31 -7.84 -14.26 2.77
N VAL A 32 -6.59 -14.00 2.43
CA VAL A 32 -5.68 -13.24 3.27
C VAL A 32 -5.05 -12.13 2.43
N ALA A 33 -4.77 -11.02 3.09
CA ALA A 33 -4.04 -9.92 2.49
C ALA A 33 -2.67 -9.82 3.15
N SER A 34 -1.64 -9.71 2.33
CA SER A 34 -0.28 -9.50 2.82
C SER A 34 0.09 -8.04 2.67
N MET A 35 0.63 -7.46 3.74
CA MET A 35 1.21 -6.12 3.73
C MET A 35 2.72 -6.25 3.86
N VAL A 36 3.43 -5.82 2.84
CA VAL A 36 4.89 -5.73 2.88
C VAL A 36 5.29 -4.26 3.01
N VAL A 37 6.43 -4.00 3.61
CA VAL A 37 6.86 -2.64 3.93
C VAL A 37 8.32 -2.46 3.57
N ALA A 38 8.62 -1.36 2.90
CA ALA A 38 9.98 -0.89 2.67
C ALA A 38 10.17 0.45 3.37
N ILE A 39 11.28 0.62 4.04
CA ILE A 39 11.66 1.88 4.67
C ILE A 39 13.05 2.26 4.18
N ASP A 40 13.16 3.46 3.63
CA ASP A 40 14.42 3.97 3.07
C ASP A 40 15.02 3.03 2.01
N GLY A 41 14.15 2.41 1.21
CA GLY A 41 14.54 1.54 0.12
C GLY A 41 14.89 0.11 0.51
N GLU A 42 14.74 -0.26 1.77
CA GLU A 42 15.05 -1.59 2.28
C GLU A 42 13.84 -2.26 2.90
N ALA A 43 13.77 -3.58 2.79
CA ALA A 43 12.67 -4.35 3.36
C ALA A 43 12.63 -4.20 4.88
N ALA A 44 11.49 -3.77 5.40
CA ALA A 44 11.26 -3.62 6.83
C ALA A 44 10.38 -4.79 7.32
N ARG A 45 10.97 -5.97 7.40
CA ARG A 45 10.23 -7.22 7.67
C ARG A 45 9.48 -7.22 9.00
N LYS A 46 9.95 -6.48 9.98
CA LYS A 46 9.26 -6.35 11.27
C LYS A 46 7.92 -5.65 11.15
N GLU A 47 7.74 -4.89 10.08
CA GLU A 47 6.50 -4.15 9.81
C GLU A 47 5.52 -4.93 8.95
N TYR A 48 5.91 -6.09 8.41
CA TYR A 48 5.02 -6.92 7.60
C TYR A 48 3.84 -7.42 8.42
N ARG A 49 2.66 -7.47 7.79
CA ARG A 49 1.44 -7.95 8.45
C ARG A 49 0.63 -8.82 7.49
N ILE A 50 -0.13 -9.72 8.07
CA ILE A 50 -1.08 -10.54 7.34
C ILE A 50 -2.47 -10.25 7.92
N PHE A 51 -3.39 -9.89 7.03
CA PHE A 51 -4.77 -9.60 7.40
C PHE A 51 -5.66 -10.74 6.92
N ARG A 52 -6.39 -11.35 7.83
CA ARG A 52 -7.43 -12.31 7.46
C ARG A 52 -8.67 -11.53 7.07
N ILE A 53 -9.22 -11.84 5.89
CA ILE A 53 -10.40 -11.16 5.39
C ILE A 53 -11.61 -11.68 6.16
N LYS A 54 -12.40 -10.78 6.72
CA LYS A 54 -13.49 -11.11 7.65
C LYS A 54 -14.89 -10.83 7.09
N THR A 55 -15.04 -9.82 6.24
CA THR A 55 -16.36 -9.34 5.82
C THR A 55 -16.73 -9.77 4.39
N VAL A 56 -15.82 -10.41 3.68
CA VAL A 56 -16.01 -10.81 2.29
C VAL A 56 -16.19 -12.32 2.23
N GLU A 57 -17.29 -12.76 1.62
CA GLU A 57 -17.52 -14.17 1.37
C GLU A 57 -16.97 -14.55 0.00
N GLY A 58 -16.28 -15.69 -0.07
CA GLY A 58 -15.73 -16.21 -1.32
C GLY A 58 -14.51 -15.42 -1.81
N ALA A 59 -14.19 -15.66 -3.08
CA ALA A 59 -13.00 -15.08 -3.70
C ALA A 59 -13.34 -13.75 -4.40
N ASN A 60 -13.43 -12.67 -3.64
CA ASN A 60 -13.66 -11.33 -4.17
C ASN A 60 -12.46 -10.44 -3.80
N ASP A 61 -11.48 -10.38 -4.68
CA ASP A 61 -10.24 -9.65 -4.44
C ASP A 61 -10.47 -8.14 -4.31
N PHE A 62 -11.47 -7.60 -5.01
CA PHE A 62 -11.75 -6.17 -4.96
C PHE A 62 -12.29 -5.76 -3.58
N ALA A 63 -13.28 -6.50 -3.09
CA ALA A 63 -13.84 -6.25 -1.76
C ALA A 63 -12.82 -6.56 -0.66
N SER A 64 -11.99 -7.56 -0.84
CA SER A 64 -10.92 -7.91 0.10
C SER A 64 -9.89 -6.79 0.19
N MET A 65 -9.50 -6.22 -0.94
CA MET A 65 -8.57 -5.10 -0.96
C MET A 65 -9.16 -3.87 -0.26
N ASN A 66 -10.45 -3.62 -0.48
CA ASN A 66 -11.14 -2.54 0.23
C ASN A 66 -11.13 -2.76 1.75
N GLU A 67 -11.42 -3.99 2.19
CA GLU A 67 -11.40 -4.32 3.61
C GLU A 67 -10.02 -4.09 4.25
N VAL A 68 -8.95 -4.55 3.61
CA VAL A 68 -7.61 -4.46 4.21
C VAL A 68 -7.16 -3.01 4.33
N LEU A 69 -7.36 -2.20 3.30
CA LEU A 69 -7.00 -0.78 3.37
C LEU A 69 -7.86 -0.03 4.40
N THR A 70 -9.14 -0.34 4.48
CA THR A 70 -10.02 0.24 5.48
C THR A 70 -9.52 -0.08 6.89
N ARG A 71 -9.20 -1.34 7.16
CA ARG A 71 -8.73 -1.77 8.49
C ARG A 71 -7.39 -1.15 8.84
N ARG A 72 -6.45 -1.17 7.91
CA ARG A 72 -5.10 -0.64 8.11
C ARG A 72 -5.14 0.86 8.43
N LEU A 73 -5.85 1.62 7.63
CA LEU A 73 -5.86 3.07 7.75
C LEU A 73 -6.78 3.55 8.89
N THR A 74 -7.86 2.83 9.17
CA THR A 74 -8.69 3.11 10.33
C THR A 74 -7.89 2.94 11.61
N ARG A 75 -7.09 1.90 11.69
CA ARG A 75 -6.24 1.67 12.85
C ARG A 75 -5.18 2.75 13.01
N ALA A 76 -4.59 3.20 11.90
CA ALA A 76 -3.66 4.33 11.93
C ALA A 76 -4.33 5.58 12.50
N LYS A 77 -5.54 5.87 12.04
CA LYS A 77 -6.30 7.03 12.50
C LYS A 77 -6.59 6.96 13.99
N GLN A 78 -7.04 5.79 14.46
CA GLN A 78 -7.34 5.57 15.87
C GLN A 78 -6.10 5.72 16.75
N GLU A 79 -4.97 5.15 16.33
CA GLU A 79 -3.73 5.24 17.11
C GLU A 79 -3.18 6.67 17.13
N ARG A 80 -3.29 7.40 16.02
CA ARG A 80 -2.87 8.80 15.98
C ARG A 80 -3.77 9.69 16.84
N GLU A 81 -5.08 9.45 16.83
CA GLU A 81 -6.01 10.18 17.68
C GLU A 81 -5.72 9.95 19.17
N ALA A 82 -5.42 8.70 19.53
CA ALA A 82 -5.07 8.36 20.91
C ALA A 82 -3.77 9.04 21.34
N LEU A 83 -2.77 9.11 20.44
CA LEU A 83 -1.52 9.85 20.73
C LEU A 83 -1.75 11.33 20.87
N ALA A 84 -2.62 11.91 20.05
CA ALA A 84 -2.95 13.33 20.14
C ALA A 84 -3.65 13.66 21.46
N GLU A 85 -4.59 12.81 21.92
CA GLU A 85 -5.28 12.99 23.20
C GLU A 85 -4.30 12.90 24.37
N ALA A 86 -3.29 12.05 24.27
CA ALA A 86 -2.24 11.89 25.29
C ALA A 86 -1.11 12.92 25.15
N ASP A 87 -1.23 13.86 24.22
CA ASP A 87 -0.22 14.88 23.92
C ASP A 87 1.13 14.26 23.56
N LYS A 88 1.09 13.11 22.87
CA LYS A 88 2.28 12.37 22.44
C LYS A 88 2.45 12.33 20.93
N LEU A 89 1.56 12.96 20.17
CA LEU A 89 1.67 13.01 18.71
C LEU A 89 2.63 14.14 18.33
N PRO A 90 3.75 13.84 17.64
CA PRO A 90 4.67 14.87 17.18
C PRO A 90 3.98 15.82 16.19
N GLU A 91 4.37 17.09 16.18
CA GLU A 91 3.80 18.09 15.28
C GLU A 91 3.98 17.73 13.81
N ASP A 92 5.12 17.14 13.45
CA ASP A 92 5.42 16.72 12.08
C ASP A 92 4.86 15.34 11.75
N GLY A 93 4.26 14.64 12.73
CA GLY A 93 3.72 13.30 12.53
C GLY A 93 4.76 12.23 12.25
N ARG A 94 6.04 12.52 12.50
CA ARG A 94 7.15 11.61 12.24
C ARG A 94 7.60 10.88 13.50
N GLY A 95 8.42 9.85 13.32
CA GLY A 95 8.95 9.07 14.43
C GLY A 95 7.95 8.16 15.10
N LEU A 96 6.83 7.89 14.43
CA LEU A 96 5.81 6.97 14.91
C LEU A 96 6.15 5.53 14.52
N SER A 97 5.57 4.56 15.22
CA SER A 97 5.80 3.15 14.96
C SER A 97 4.49 2.41 14.74
N GLY A 98 4.59 1.19 14.19
CA GLY A 98 3.44 0.34 13.96
C GLY A 98 2.44 0.96 12.97
N PHE A 99 1.16 0.81 13.26
CA PHE A 99 0.11 1.31 12.37
C PHE A 99 -0.03 2.83 12.39
N ALA A 100 0.49 3.51 13.41
CA ALA A 100 0.50 4.97 13.46
C ALA A 100 1.46 5.58 12.43
N ASP A 101 2.43 4.81 11.95
CA ASP A 101 3.37 5.25 10.91
C ASP A 101 2.71 5.05 9.53
N LEU A 102 2.24 6.16 8.95
CA LEU A 102 1.55 6.12 7.66
C LEU A 102 2.53 5.94 6.50
N PRO A 103 2.12 5.23 5.45
CA PRO A 103 2.97 5.12 4.26
C PRO A 103 2.99 6.42 3.47
N ASP A 104 4.11 6.68 2.80
CA ASP A 104 4.23 7.77 1.84
C ASP A 104 3.78 7.35 0.45
N LEU A 105 3.75 6.04 0.21
CA LEU A 105 3.35 5.45 -1.06
C LEU A 105 2.72 4.08 -0.80
N ILE A 106 1.62 3.80 -1.46
CA ILE A 106 0.94 2.50 -1.39
C ILE A 106 0.97 1.86 -2.78
N LEU A 107 1.36 0.59 -2.83
CA LEU A 107 1.37 -0.21 -4.05
C LEU A 107 0.36 -1.35 -3.92
N ILE A 108 -0.47 -1.51 -4.93
CA ILE A 108 -1.50 -2.54 -4.96
C ILE A 108 -1.12 -3.56 -6.03
N ASP A 109 -0.88 -4.79 -5.61
CA ASP A 109 -0.57 -5.90 -6.53
C ASP A 109 -1.89 -6.44 -7.07
N GLY A 110 -2.26 -5.95 -8.23
CA GLY A 110 -3.52 -6.30 -8.88
C GLY A 110 -3.80 -5.36 -10.04
N GLY A 111 -4.97 -5.49 -10.62
CA GLY A 111 -5.36 -4.67 -11.75
C GLY A 111 -5.98 -3.34 -11.35
N PRO A 112 -6.43 -2.56 -12.36
CA PRO A 112 -7.02 -1.24 -12.11
C PRO A 112 -8.24 -1.26 -11.20
N GLN A 113 -9.02 -2.35 -11.21
CA GLN A 113 -10.20 -2.45 -10.35
C GLN A 113 -9.82 -2.63 -8.88
N GLN A 114 -8.80 -3.43 -8.59
CA GLN A 114 -8.30 -3.57 -7.23
C GLN A 114 -7.77 -2.23 -6.71
N LEU A 115 -7.05 -1.51 -7.56
CA LEU A 115 -6.56 -0.18 -7.22
C LEU A 115 -7.71 0.77 -6.90
N ARG A 116 -8.77 0.74 -7.69
CA ARG A 116 -9.94 1.60 -7.48
C ARG A 116 -10.59 1.32 -6.12
N PHE A 117 -10.80 0.06 -5.78
CA PHE A 117 -11.40 -0.32 -4.50
C PHE A 117 -10.52 0.06 -3.32
N ALA A 118 -9.21 -0.09 -3.48
CA ALA A 118 -8.25 0.31 -2.44
C ALA A 118 -8.27 1.84 -2.23
N ARG A 119 -8.28 2.59 -3.32
CA ARG A 119 -8.31 4.05 -3.26
C ARG A 119 -9.60 4.55 -2.61
N GLU A 120 -10.74 3.95 -2.95
CA GLU A 120 -12.01 4.29 -2.32
C GLU A 120 -11.97 4.10 -0.80
N ALA A 121 -11.41 2.99 -0.35
CA ALA A 121 -11.26 2.71 1.08
C ALA A 121 -10.41 3.77 1.76
N MET A 122 -9.29 4.11 1.16
CA MET A 122 -8.37 5.12 1.69
C MET A 122 -9.04 6.48 1.83
N LEU A 123 -9.70 6.94 0.78
CA LEU A 123 -10.37 8.25 0.80
C LEU A 123 -11.52 8.28 1.79
N LYS A 124 -12.24 7.16 1.95
CA LYS A 124 -13.34 7.04 2.88
C LYS A 124 -12.89 7.14 4.33
N VAL A 125 -11.72 6.61 4.66
CA VAL A 125 -11.12 6.76 5.98
C VAL A 125 -10.67 8.20 6.23
N GLY A 126 -10.31 8.93 5.18
CA GLY A 126 -9.92 10.32 5.27
C GLY A 126 -8.48 10.60 4.92
N TYR A 127 -7.81 9.67 4.26
CA TYR A 127 -6.43 9.86 3.81
C TYR A 127 -6.35 9.95 2.30
N ASP A 128 -5.38 10.71 1.80
CA ASP A 128 -5.08 10.82 0.38
C ASP A 128 -3.58 10.64 0.19
N ILE A 129 -3.17 9.38 0.20
CA ILE A 129 -1.77 8.98 0.04
C ILE A 129 -1.57 8.55 -1.41
N PRO A 130 -0.43 8.86 -2.04
CA PRO A 130 -0.13 8.34 -3.37
C PRO A 130 -0.30 6.82 -3.41
N ILE A 131 -1.13 6.34 -4.32
CA ILE A 131 -1.48 4.92 -4.43
C ILE A 131 -1.48 4.51 -5.89
N PHE A 132 -0.79 3.41 -6.18
CA PHE A 132 -0.61 2.92 -7.55
C PHE A 132 -0.82 1.42 -7.61
N GLY A 133 -1.25 0.94 -8.76
CA GLY A 133 -1.40 -0.47 -9.01
C GLY A 133 -0.19 -1.02 -9.79
N LEU A 134 0.10 -2.29 -9.58
CA LEU A 134 1.16 -2.99 -10.28
C LEU A 134 0.64 -4.30 -10.87
N ALA A 135 0.78 -4.48 -12.17
CA ALA A 135 0.53 -5.75 -12.84
C ALA A 135 1.88 -6.41 -13.10
N LYS A 136 2.24 -7.37 -12.29
CA LYS A 136 3.56 -8.02 -12.34
C LYS A 136 3.90 -8.62 -13.70
N ARG A 137 2.93 -9.24 -14.36
CA ARG A 137 3.15 -9.92 -15.64
C ARG A 137 3.59 -8.99 -16.75
N LEU A 138 3.09 -7.75 -16.72
CA LEU A 138 3.33 -6.78 -17.77
C LEU A 138 4.32 -5.71 -17.35
N GLU A 139 4.82 -5.78 -16.11
CA GLU A 139 5.76 -4.81 -15.57
C GLU A 139 5.22 -3.38 -15.67
N GLU A 140 3.89 -3.24 -15.49
CA GLU A 140 3.17 -1.98 -15.61
C GLU A 140 2.79 -1.42 -14.25
N ILE A 141 2.80 -0.09 -14.15
CA ILE A 141 2.26 0.62 -13.00
C ILE A 141 0.99 1.35 -13.44
N PHE A 142 -0.08 1.17 -12.68
CA PHE A 142 -1.35 1.85 -12.90
C PHE A 142 -1.50 3.05 -11.98
N LEU A 143 -1.92 4.17 -12.52
CA LEU A 143 -2.22 5.38 -11.75
C LEU A 143 -3.74 5.48 -11.58
N PRO A 144 -4.24 5.96 -10.42
CA PRO A 144 -5.69 6.00 -10.16
C PRO A 144 -6.48 6.81 -11.17
N ASP A 145 -5.88 7.89 -11.70
CA ASP A 145 -6.55 8.83 -12.57
C ASP A 145 -6.20 8.64 -14.05
N ARG A 146 -5.56 7.53 -14.40
CA ARG A 146 -5.18 7.22 -15.78
C ARG A 146 -5.67 5.85 -16.17
N GLU A 147 -6.19 5.74 -17.40
CA GLU A 147 -6.54 4.45 -17.97
C GLU A 147 -5.32 3.71 -18.49
N GLU A 148 -4.29 4.46 -18.89
CA GLU A 148 -3.05 3.91 -19.39
C GLU A 148 -2.09 3.58 -18.27
N SER A 149 -1.37 2.46 -18.42
CA SER A 149 -0.34 2.07 -17.48
C SER A 149 1.00 2.67 -17.85
N ILE A 150 1.92 2.67 -16.89
CA ILE A 150 3.30 3.07 -17.10
C ILE A 150 4.17 1.80 -17.16
N LEU A 151 4.85 1.61 -18.29
CA LEU A 151 5.80 0.52 -18.42
C LEU A 151 7.15 0.91 -17.82
N LEU A 152 7.69 0.04 -16.98
CA LEU A 152 9.01 0.25 -16.41
C LEU A 152 10.04 -0.60 -17.19
N ASP A 153 11.22 -0.03 -17.39
CA ASP A 153 12.34 -0.77 -17.96
C ASP A 153 12.73 -1.91 -17.00
N ARG A 154 12.97 -3.10 -17.55
CA ARG A 154 13.37 -4.27 -16.77
C ARG A 154 14.62 -4.04 -15.91
N LYS A 155 15.50 -3.14 -16.34
CA LYS A 155 16.70 -2.79 -15.60
C LYS A 155 16.52 -1.59 -14.69
N SER A 156 15.28 -1.04 -14.61
CA SER A 156 14.98 0.13 -13.79
C SER A 156 15.16 -0.18 -12.31
N PRO A 157 15.86 0.68 -11.55
CA PRO A 157 15.88 0.55 -10.10
C PRO A 157 14.50 0.60 -9.47
N ALA A 158 13.56 1.35 -10.07
CA ALA A 158 12.18 1.43 -9.61
C ALA A 158 11.50 0.07 -9.70
N LEU A 159 11.67 -0.63 -10.83
CA LEU A 159 11.10 -1.97 -11.02
C LEU A 159 11.71 -2.98 -10.04
N HIS A 160 13.02 -2.93 -9.84
CA HIS A 160 13.70 -3.82 -8.91
C HIS A 160 13.20 -3.64 -7.48
N LEU A 161 12.98 -2.40 -7.05
CA LEU A 161 12.43 -2.11 -5.73
C LEU A 161 11.03 -2.71 -5.58
N ILE A 162 10.17 -2.50 -6.56
CA ILE A 162 8.79 -3.00 -6.54
C ILE A 162 8.77 -4.52 -6.50
N GLN A 163 9.56 -5.18 -7.35
CA GLN A 163 9.62 -6.63 -7.40
C GLN A 163 10.15 -7.23 -6.10
N ARG A 164 11.13 -6.60 -5.49
CA ARG A 164 11.70 -7.06 -4.23
C ARG A 164 10.70 -6.99 -3.09
N GLU A 165 9.84 -5.97 -3.05
CA GLU A 165 8.90 -5.76 -1.95
C GLU A 165 7.60 -6.54 -2.13
N ILE A 166 7.11 -6.66 -3.35
CA ILE A 166 5.82 -7.30 -3.63
C ILE A 166 5.98 -8.73 -4.15
N GLY A 167 7.05 -8.97 -4.87
CA GLY A 167 7.30 -10.26 -5.50
C GLY A 167 8.07 -11.19 -4.67
#